data_fc04f91eb165786929043c1365be3fe0
#
_entry.id   fc04f91eb165786929043c1365be3fe0
#
_cell.length_a   1.000
_cell.length_b   1.000
_cell.length_c   1.000
_cell.angle_alpha   90.00
_cell.angle_beta   90.00
_cell.angle_gamma   90.00
#
_symmetry.space_group_name_H-M   'P 1'
#
loop_
_entity.id
_entity.type
_entity.pdbx_description
1 polymer ?
#
loop_
_entity_poly.entity_id
_entity_poly.type
_entity_poly.pdbx_seq_one_letter_code
_entity_poly.pdbx_strand_id
1 'polypeptide(L)'
;MPLPAAARNRLAIFAADIKIQHTVFALPWALLSAVLAGHRDRGSLTWGKLGLVLICMVTARTVAMGANRIFDAELDAKNPRTSRRALPSGRLSRHYVAAIVIGCGLGFIAASAGFWFLYANIWPLALSIPVLAFLSAYPFLKRWTELCHYYLGAALALAPLCAWVAISGRLDWPPLIMFAAVLSWTAGFDILYACQDYASDIELRVHSVPARLGIGPALWVSRGTHFVSAAAIVLLGVTTPEFGWLYAIGAAASIALLAIEQSMVRATDLSKVNVAFFTINGIISVLLGSLGILDILRH
;
A
#
# COMPACT_ATOMS: atom_id res chain seq x y z
N MET A 1 -6.21 -1.78 31.30
CA MET A 1 -7.31 -0.85 31.63
C MET A 1 -8.08 -0.53 30.34
N PRO A 2 -9.39 -0.80 30.21
CA PRO A 2 -10.13 -0.52 28.98
C PRO A 2 -10.26 1.00 28.80
N LEU A 3 -10.09 1.46 27.55
CA LEU A 3 -10.25 2.87 27.18
C LEU A 3 -11.69 3.37 27.51
N PRO A 4 -11.88 4.63 27.94
CA PRO A 4 -13.19 5.24 28.13
C PRO A 4 -14.07 5.13 26.88
N ALA A 5 -15.38 4.99 27.01
CA ALA A 5 -16.31 4.80 25.90
C ALA A 5 -16.19 5.90 24.82
N ALA A 6 -16.00 7.16 25.22
CA ALA A 6 -15.78 8.28 24.30
C ALA A 6 -14.45 8.15 23.51
N ALA A 7 -13.40 7.62 24.13
CA ALA A 7 -12.11 7.39 23.46
C ALA A 7 -12.18 6.19 22.50
N ARG A 8 -12.92 5.13 22.86
CA ARG A 8 -13.18 4.00 21.97
C ARG A 8 -13.95 4.44 20.72
N ASN A 9 -14.92 5.33 20.87
CA ASN A 9 -15.68 5.85 19.74
C ASN A 9 -14.76 6.67 18.79
N ARG A 10 -13.90 7.54 19.32
CA ARG A 10 -12.96 8.33 18.50
C ARG A 10 -11.95 7.46 17.76
N LEU A 11 -11.41 6.42 18.40
CA LEU A 11 -10.47 5.48 17.76
C LEU A 11 -11.17 4.67 16.66
N ALA A 12 -12.39 4.22 16.89
CA ALA A 12 -13.19 3.52 15.88
C ALA A 12 -13.51 4.42 14.68
N ILE A 13 -13.85 5.70 14.92
CA ILE A 13 -14.05 6.69 13.85
C ILE A 13 -12.75 6.88 13.04
N PHE A 14 -11.60 7.00 13.70
CA PHE A 14 -10.31 7.14 13.03
C PHE A 14 -9.96 5.90 12.20
N ALA A 15 -10.08 4.69 12.77
CA ALA A 15 -9.81 3.42 12.08
C ALA A 15 -10.70 3.25 10.83
N ALA A 16 -11.99 3.61 10.94
CA ALA A 16 -12.90 3.60 9.80
C ALA A 16 -12.53 4.66 8.75
N ASP A 17 -12.09 5.85 9.15
CA ASP A 17 -11.71 6.95 8.26
C ASP A 17 -10.45 6.65 7.46
N ILE A 18 -9.46 5.99 8.07
CA ILE A 18 -8.24 5.53 7.38
C ILE A 18 -8.44 4.21 6.65
N LYS A 19 -9.64 3.63 6.72
CA LYS A 19 -9.99 2.35 6.09
C LYS A 19 -8.94 1.27 6.40
N ILE A 20 -8.76 0.95 7.68
CA ILE A 20 -7.71 0.04 8.16
C ILE A 20 -7.75 -1.34 7.50
N GLN A 21 -8.94 -1.79 7.07
CA GLN A 21 -9.12 -3.03 6.31
C GLN A 21 -8.33 -3.08 4.99
N HIS A 22 -7.95 -1.92 4.43
CA HIS A 22 -7.11 -1.88 3.21
C HIS A 22 -5.63 -2.20 3.47
N THR A 23 -5.25 -2.53 4.71
CA THR A 23 -3.95 -3.15 5.00
C THR A 23 -3.74 -4.43 4.20
N VAL A 24 -4.83 -5.06 3.77
CA VAL A 24 -4.82 -6.23 2.89
C VAL A 24 -4.11 -6.01 1.56
N PHE A 25 -3.94 -4.78 1.09
CA PHE A 25 -3.25 -4.53 -0.19
C PHE A 25 -1.72 -4.74 -0.08
N ALA A 26 -1.10 -4.30 1.00
CA ALA A 26 0.35 -4.34 1.13
C ALA A 26 0.87 -5.48 2.02
N LEU A 27 0.06 -5.92 3.01
CA LEU A 27 0.47 -6.92 3.99
C LEU A 27 0.81 -8.29 3.36
N PRO A 28 0.02 -8.88 2.45
CA PRO A 28 0.38 -10.14 1.83
C PRO A 28 1.70 -10.10 1.07
N TRP A 29 2.01 -8.99 0.40
CA TRP A 29 3.29 -8.79 -0.28
C TRP A 29 4.47 -8.68 0.68
N ALA A 30 4.29 -7.98 1.80
CA ALA A 30 5.31 -7.90 2.85
C ALA A 30 5.58 -9.28 3.48
N LEU A 31 4.53 -10.07 3.74
CA LEU A 31 4.65 -11.42 4.28
C LEU A 31 5.31 -12.38 3.28
N LEU A 32 4.91 -12.34 2.00
CA LEU A 32 5.54 -13.12 0.95
C LEU A 32 7.05 -12.84 0.87
N SER A 33 7.41 -11.55 0.89
CA SER A 33 8.80 -11.11 0.87
C SER A 33 9.57 -11.57 2.12
N ALA A 34 8.97 -11.43 3.30
CA ALA A 34 9.57 -11.87 4.57
C ALA A 34 9.80 -13.39 4.61
N VAL A 35 8.80 -14.18 4.14
CA VAL A 35 8.92 -15.64 4.11
C VAL A 35 9.99 -16.08 3.12
N LEU A 36 10.01 -15.49 1.91
CA LEU A 36 11.02 -15.80 0.91
C LEU A 36 12.45 -15.44 1.39
N ALA A 37 12.61 -14.26 2.01
CA ALA A 37 13.88 -13.87 2.59
C ALA A 37 14.34 -14.85 3.67
N GLY A 38 13.43 -15.25 4.57
CA GLY A 38 13.73 -16.19 5.63
C GLY A 38 14.03 -17.61 5.14
N HIS A 39 13.39 -18.04 4.06
CA HIS A 39 13.68 -19.33 3.41
C HIS A 39 15.09 -19.33 2.81
N ARG A 40 15.47 -18.29 2.07
CA ARG A 40 16.81 -18.14 1.49
C ARG A 40 17.92 -18.03 2.52
N ASP A 41 17.65 -17.42 3.66
CA ASP A 41 18.61 -17.31 4.77
C ASP A 41 18.46 -18.47 5.79
N ARG A 42 18.03 -19.65 5.35
CA ARG A 42 17.97 -20.92 6.10
C ARG A 42 17.39 -20.79 7.51
N GLY A 43 16.17 -20.27 7.60
CA GLY A 43 15.45 -20.18 8.86
C GLY A 43 15.74 -18.90 9.67
N SER A 44 16.26 -17.85 9.03
CA SER A 44 16.43 -16.54 9.68
C SER A 44 15.11 -15.90 10.09
N LEU A 45 13.96 -16.38 9.59
CA LEU A 45 12.63 -15.92 9.92
C LEU A 45 12.18 -16.53 11.26
N THR A 46 11.94 -15.67 12.23
CA THR A 46 11.38 -16.05 13.54
C THR A 46 10.02 -15.38 13.76
N TRP A 47 9.22 -15.93 14.67
CA TRP A 47 7.95 -15.31 15.07
C TRP A 47 8.13 -13.88 15.62
N GLY A 48 9.25 -13.61 16.29
CA GLY A 48 9.59 -12.28 16.77
C GLY A 48 9.83 -11.29 15.62
N LYS A 49 10.60 -11.68 14.59
CA LYS A 49 10.80 -10.86 13.39
C LYS A 49 9.48 -10.62 12.64
N LEU A 50 8.64 -11.64 12.48
CA LEU A 50 7.31 -11.49 11.89
C LEU A 50 6.43 -10.52 12.70
N GLY A 51 6.45 -10.63 14.02
CA GLY A 51 5.73 -9.71 14.90
C GLY A 51 6.19 -8.26 14.70
N LEU A 52 7.50 -8.03 14.60
CA LEU A 52 8.05 -6.69 14.33
C LEU A 52 7.65 -6.18 12.95
N VAL A 53 7.67 -7.03 11.90
CA VAL A 53 7.18 -6.67 10.56
C VAL A 53 5.72 -6.24 10.62
N LEU A 54 4.85 -6.99 11.30
CA LEU A 54 3.43 -6.67 11.44
C LEU A 54 3.22 -5.33 12.16
N ILE A 55 3.95 -5.08 13.25
CA ILE A 55 3.90 -3.80 13.99
C ILE A 55 4.33 -2.66 13.06
N CYS A 56 5.44 -2.82 12.34
CA CYS A 56 5.91 -1.84 11.37
C CYS A 56 4.86 -1.56 10.28
N MET A 57 4.23 -2.59 9.72
CA MET A 57 3.20 -2.45 8.68
C MET A 57 1.99 -1.65 9.17
N VAL A 58 1.46 -1.99 10.36
CA VAL A 58 0.29 -1.30 10.92
C VAL A 58 0.61 0.14 11.29
N THR A 59 1.76 0.39 11.92
CA THR A 59 2.15 1.73 12.36
C THR A 59 2.52 2.64 11.19
N ALA A 60 3.31 2.16 10.22
CA ALA A 60 3.66 2.92 9.02
C ALA A 60 2.43 3.31 8.20
N ARG A 61 1.49 2.35 8.00
CA ARG A 61 0.23 2.64 7.33
C ARG A 61 -0.60 3.67 8.08
N THR A 62 -0.68 3.57 9.39
CA THR A 62 -1.42 4.53 10.22
C THR A 62 -0.83 5.93 10.09
N VAL A 63 0.51 6.04 10.09
CA VAL A 63 1.21 7.31 9.84
C VAL A 63 0.88 7.85 8.45
N ALA A 64 1.05 7.05 7.40
CA ALA A 64 0.80 7.47 6.02
C ALA A 64 -0.63 8.00 5.82
N MET A 65 -1.63 7.22 6.28
CA MET A 65 -3.04 7.58 6.11
C MET A 65 -3.44 8.72 7.02
N GLY A 66 -2.95 8.77 8.26
CA GLY A 66 -3.22 9.87 9.19
C GLY A 66 -2.60 11.20 8.70
N ALA A 67 -1.36 11.17 8.21
CA ALA A 67 -0.71 12.32 7.58
C ALA A 67 -1.52 12.80 6.36
N ASN A 68 -1.96 11.87 5.50
CA ASN A 68 -2.84 12.22 4.37
C ASN A 68 -4.12 12.93 4.83
N ARG A 69 -4.79 12.45 5.91
CA ARG A 69 -5.98 13.13 6.45
C ARG A 69 -5.68 14.54 6.94
N ILE A 70 -4.55 14.75 7.63
CA ILE A 70 -4.18 16.06 8.17
C ILE A 70 -3.88 17.07 7.04
N PHE A 71 -3.06 16.66 6.07
CA PHE A 71 -2.61 17.55 5.01
C PHE A 71 -3.68 17.83 3.94
N ASP A 72 -4.58 16.87 3.71
CA ASP A 72 -5.65 17.00 2.74
C ASP A 72 -6.97 17.55 3.30
N ALA A 73 -7.08 17.84 4.60
CA ALA A 73 -8.34 18.20 5.24
C ALA A 73 -9.09 19.35 4.53
N GLU A 74 -8.38 20.33 4.01
CA GLU A 74 -8.97 21.51 3.31
C GLU A 74 -9.41 21.15 1.88
N LEU A 75 -8.66 20.30 1.17
CA LEU A 75 -9.05 19.78 -0.14
C LEU A 75 -10.24 18.84 0.00
N ASP A 76 -10.18 17.97 1.00
CA ASP A 76 -11.25 17.00 1.30
C ASP A 76 -12.58 17.69 1.64
N ALA A 77 -12.54 18.83 2.32
CA ALA A 77 -13.74 19.60 2.66
C ALA A 77 -14.45 20.16 1.41
N LYS A 78 -13.72 20.42 0.33
CA LYS A 78 -14.25 20.97 -0.92
C LYS A 78 -14.72 19.89 -1.90
N ASN A 79 -14.26 18.65 -1.77
CA ASN A 79 -14.66 17.55 -2.65
C ASN A 79 -15.89 16.85 -2.07
N PRO A 80 -17.02 16.76 -2.80
CA PRO A 80 -18.27 16.14 -2.34
C PRO A 80 -18.11 14.70 -1.83
N ARG A 81 -17.20 13.92 -2.42
CA ARG A 81 -16.92 12.53 -2.05
C ARG A 81 -16.20 12.41 -0.70
N THR A 82 -15.33 13.37 -0.37
CA THR A 82 -14.46 13.31 0.82
C THR A 82 -14.83 14.29 1.93
N SER A 83 -15.75 15.22 1.69
CA SER A 83 -16.23 16.21 2.69
C SER A 83 -16.77 15.56 3.97
N ARG A 84 -17.25 14.32 3.89
CA ARG A 84 -17.77 13.56 5.04
C ARG A 84 -16.70 12.81 5.83
N ARG A 85 -15.40 12.93 5.47
CA ARG A 85 -14.28 12.37 6.26
C ARG A 85 -14.23 12.98 7.66
N ALA A 86 -13.54 12.30 8.58
CA ALA A 86 -13.61 12.64 10.01
C ALA A 86 -13.07 14.04 10.34
N LEU A 87 -12.01 14.51 9.68
CA LEU A 87 -11.47 15.86 9.90
C LEU A 87 -12.33 16.95 9.25
N PRO A 88 -12.67 16.90 7.95
CA PRO A 88 -13.52 17.91 7.33
C PRO A 88 -14.88 18.07 8.02
N SER A 89 -15.47 16.96 8.47
CA SER A 89 -16.77 16.97 9.15
C SER A 89 -16.72 17.35 10.64
N GLY A 90 -15.54 17.63 11.21
CA GLY A 90 -15.37 17.98 12.62
C GLY A 90 -15.54 16.81 13.61
N ARG A 91 -15.74 15.56 13.14
CA ARG A 91 -15.88 14.39 14.02
C ARG A 91 -14.62 14.04 14.79
N LEU A 92 -13.42 14.41 14.24
CA LEU A 92 -12.14 14.32 14.93
C LEU A 92 -11.40 15.65 14.82
N SER A 93 -10.61 15.99 15.84
CA SER A 93 -9.74 17.16 15.80
C SER A 93 -8.39 16.84 15.14
N ARG A 94 -7.77 17.84 14.51
CA ARG A 94 -6.41 17.71 13.94
C ARG A 94 -5.41 17.26 15.01
N HIS A 95 -5.48 17.81 16.23
CA HIS A 95 -4.59 17.44 17.34
C HIS A 95 -4.72 15.95 17.72
N TYR A 96 -5.93 15.42 17.75
CA TYR A 96 -6.15 14.00 18.05
C TYR A 96 -5.53 13.10 16.99
N VAL A 97 -5.75 13.41 15.70
CA VAL A 97 -5.16 12.63 14.59
C VAL A 97 -3.63 12.77 14.59
N ALA A 98 -3.09 13.98 14.83
CA ALA A 98 -1.65 14.21 14.92
C ALA A 98 -1.02 13.41 16.07
N ALA A 99 -1.68 13.35 17.24
CA ALA A 99 -1.19 12.54 18.36
C ALA A 99 -1.10 11.05 18.01
N ILE A 100 -2.09 10.49 17.29
CA ILE A 100 -2.04 9.11 16.80
C ILE A 100 -0.90 8.92 15.81
N VAL A 101 -0.74 9.84 14.83
CA VAL A 101 0.33 9.79 13.83
C VAL A 101 1.71 9.80 14.49
N ILE A 102 1.93 10.70 15.46
CA ILE A 102 3.20 10.79 16.21
C ILE A 102 3.41 9.50 17.02
N GLY A 103 2.41 9.05 17.76
CA GLY A 103 2.50 7.82 18.55
C GLY A 103 2.81 6.58 17.72
N CYS A 104 2.14 6.44 16.55
CA CYS A 104 2.44 5.37 15.61
C CYS A 104 3.81 5.53 14.95
N GLY A 105 4.26 6.75 14.67
CA GLY A 105 5.61 7.02 14.16
C GLY A 105 6.69 6.57 15.14
N LEU A 106 6.51 6.92 16.42
CA LEU A 106 7.40 6.46 17.49
C LEU A 106 7.36 4.93 17.65
N GLY A 107 6.17 4.32 17.55
CA GLY A 107 6.00 2.87 17.57
C GLY A 107 6.69 2.17 16.40
N PHE A 108 6.66 2.77 15.19
CA PHE A 108 7.40 2.29 14.02
C PHE A 108 8.91 2.31 14.26
N ILE A 109 9.44 3.43 14.77
CA ILE A 109 10.88 3.56 15.08
C ILE A 109 11.30 2.57 16.16
N ALA A 110 10.49 2.39 17.21
CA ALA A 110 10.75 1.44 18.28
C ALA A 110 10.75 -0.01 17.78
N ALA A 111 9.77 -0.40 16.94
CA ALA A 111 9.74 -1.72 16.32
C ALA A 111 10.93 -1.93 15.37
N SER A 112 11.32 -0.90 14.61
CA SER A 112 12.53 -0.93 13.77
C SER A 112 13.81 -1.08 14.59
N ALA A 113 13.89 -0.42 15.74
CA ALA A 113 15.00 -0.60 16.69
C ALA A 113 15.04 -2.02 17.29
N GLY A 114 13.88 -2.68 17.44
CA GLY A 114 13.80 -4.08 17.84
C GLY A 114 14.58 -5.02 16.93
N PHE A 115 14.65 -4.77 15.62
CA PHE A 115 15.48 -5.56 14.71
C PHE A 115 16.98 -5.42 15.02
N TRP A 116 17.43 -4.23 15.40
CA TRP A 116 18.83 -4.03 15.80
C TRP A 116 19.17 -4.70 17.13
N PHE A 117 18.38 -4.43 18.16
CA PHE A 117 18.69 -4.92 19.50
C PHE A 117 18.50 -6.42 19.68
N LEU A 118 17.51 -7.03 18.99
CA LEU A 118 17.19 -8.45 19.16
C LEU A 118 17.82 -9.34 18.09
N TYR A 119 18.17 -8.78 16.92
CA TYR A 119 18.59 -9.57 15.74
C TYR A 119 19.83 -9.01 15.05
N ALA A 120 20.50 -8.01 15.62
CA ALA A 120 21.70 -7.35 15.10
C ALA A 120 21.56 -6.78 13.67
N ASN A 121 20.32 -6.45 13.25
CA ASN A 121 20.04 -5.84 11.95
C ASN A 121 19.69 -4.35 12.13
N ILE A 122 20.67 -3.46 11.83
CA ILE A 122 20.50 -2.01 11.98
C ILE A 122 19.66 -1.37 10.87
N TRP A 123 19.52 -2.01 9.71
CA TRP A 123 18.93 -1.39 8.54
C TRP A 123 17.49 -0.90 8.74
N PRO A 124 16.56 -1.65 9.39
CA PRO A 124 15.22 -1.15 9.67
C PRO A 124 15.22 0.14 10.48
N LEU A 125 16.10 0.26 11.47
CA LEU A 125 16.23 1.48 12.26
C LEU A 125 16.81 2.63 11.44
N ALA A 126 17.89 2.40 10.70
CA ALA A 126 18.55 3.41 9.88
C ALA A 126 17.59 3.97 8.79
N LEU A 127 16.74 3.11 8.23
CA LEU A 127 15.77 3.48 7.20
C LEU A 127 14.43 3.99 7.77
N SER A 128 14.18 3.90 9.07
CA SER A 128 12.88 4.21 9.67
C SER A 128 12.41 5.64 9.40
N ILE A 129 13.27 6.63 9.62
CA ILE A 129 12.94 8.05 9.37
C ILE A 129 12.78 8.36 7.87
N PRO A 130 13.71 7.96 6.97
CA PRO A 130 13.50 8.10 5.53
C PRO A 130 12.20 7.48 5.03
N VAL A 131 11.84 6.29 5.49
CA VAL A 131 10.59 5.62 5.10
C VAL A 131 9.38 6.41 5.59
N LEU A 132 9.32 6.82 6.86
CA LEU A 132 8.21 7.62 7.38
C LEU A 132 8.08 8.97 6.65
N ALA A 133 9.19 9.64 6.36
CA ALA A 133 9.20 10.88 5.59
C ALA A 133 8.64 10.65 4.18
N PHE A 134 9.09 9.60 3.48
CA PHE A 134 8.58 9.23 2.17
C PHE A 134 7.07 8.95 2.20
N LEU A 135 6.60 8.12 3.14
CA LEU A 135 5.18 7.80 3.26
C LEU A 135 4.31 9.03 3.57
N SER A 136 4.83 9.98 4.35
CA SER A 136 4.11 11.20 4.73
C SER A 136 4.11 12.27 3.63
N ALA A 137 5.01 12.19 2.65
CA ALA A 137 5.13 13.17 1.57
C ALA A 137 4.07 13.00 0.46
N TYR A 138 3.43 11.82 0.35
CA TYR A 138 2.44 11.52 -0.68
C TYR A 138 1.36 12.60 -0.89
N PRO A 139 0.73 13.18 0.16
CA PRO A 139 -0.34 14.17 -0.02
C PRO A 139 0.11 15.45 -0.73
N PHE A 140 1.41 15.74 -0.71
CA PHE A 140 1.95 16.93 -1.36
C PHE A 140 2.13 16.73 -2.87
N LEU A 141 2.43 15.51 -3.33
CA LEU A 141 2.75 15.25 -4.74
C LEU A 141 1.61 15.62 -5.69
N LYS A 142 0.36 15.32 -5.32
CA LYS A 142 -0.81 15.65 -6.12
C LYS A 142 -1.06 17.17 -6.28
N ARG A 143 -0.32 18.01 -5.51
CA ARG A 143 -0.38 19.47 -5.65
C ARG A 143 0.57 19.97 -6.73
N TRP A 144 1.51 19.13 -7.19
CA TRP A 144 2.57 19.56 -8.12
C TRP A 144 2.69 18.68 -9.35
N THR A 145 2.29 17.40 -9.29
CA THR A 145 2.54 16.46 -10.37
C THR A 145 1.52 15.32 -10.43
N GLU A 146 1.17 14.93 -11.64
CA GLU A 146 0.35 13.75 -11.94
C GLU A 146 1.08 12.43 -11.65
N LEU A 147 2.38 12.45 -11.39
CA LEU A 147 3.14 11.28 -10.92
C LEU A 147 2.77 10.85 -9.50
N CYS A 148 1.86 11.54 -8.83
CA CYS A 148 1.36 11.20 -7.50
C CYS A 148 0.87 9.74 -7.39
N HIS A 149 0.28 9.18 -8.46
CA HIS A 149 -0.14 7.78 -8.52
C HIS A 149 1.03 6.79 -8.42
N TYR A 150 2.12 7.08 -9.14
CA TYR A 150 3.34 6.26 -9.08
C TYR A 150 4.07 6.43 -7.74
N TYR A 151 3.99 7.61 -7.14
CA TYR A 151 4.52 7.83 -5.79
C TYR A 151 3.74 7.02 -4.75
N LEU A 152 2.39 7.00 -4.84
CA LEU A 152 1.57 6.12 -4.00
C LEU A 152 1.94 4.65 -4.22
N GLY A 153 2.14 4.26 -5.47
CA GLY A 153 2.62 2.94 -5.84
C GLY A 153 3.95 2.59 -5.17
N ALA A 154 4.92 3.51 -5.23
CA ALA A 154 6.21 3.35 -4.56
C ALA A 154 6.06 3.26 -3.03
N ALA A 155 5.16 4.04 -2.43
CA ALA A 155 4.90 4.00 -1.00
C ALA A 155 4.38 2.62 -0.54
N LEU A 156 3.48 1.97 -1.30
CA LEU A 156 3.03 0.61 -1.01
C LEU A 156 4.12 -0.43 -1.31
N ALA A 157 4.91 -0.21 -2.38
CA ALA A 157 5.98 -1.11 -2.80
C ALA A 157 7.16 -1.16 -1.82
N LEU A 158 7.32 -0.15 -0.95
CA LEU A 158 8.25 -0.21 0.16
C LEU A 158 7.93 -1.36 1.13
N ALA A 159 6.69 -1.85 1.20
CA ALA A 159 6.30 -2.91 2.12
C ALA A 159 7.09 -4.22 1.88
N PRO A 160 7.09 -4.86 0.69
CA PRO A 160 7.90 -6.04 0.44
C PRO A 160 9.41 -5.74 0.49
N LEU A 161 9.84 -4.56 0.03
CA LEU A 161 11.26 -4.18 0.05
C LEU A 161 11.81 -4.07 1.48
N CYS A 162 11.11 -3.34 2.35
CA CYS A 162 11.51 -3.17 3.75
C CYS A 162 11.39 -4.47 4.53
N ALA A 163 10.36 -5.30 4.26
CA ALA A 163 10.22 -6.60 4.91
C ALA A 163 11.40 -7.53 4.58
N TRP A 164 11.85 -7.56 3.33
CA TRP A 164 13.04 -8.30 2.93
C TRP A 164 14.28 -7.87 3.70
N VAL A 165 14.59 -6.56 3.67
CA VAL A 165 15.76 -5.99 4.35
C VAL A 165 15.68 -6.22 5.87
N ALA A 166 14.48 -6.17 6.46
CA ALA A 166 14.28 -6.43 7.88
C ALA A 166 14.60 -7.88 8.27
N ILE A 167 14.35 -8.85 7.39
CA ILE A 167 14.64 -10.27 7.66
C ILE A 167 16.08 -10.62 7.36
N SER A 168 16.59 -10.23 6.17
CA SER A 168 17.89 -10.67 5.64
C SER A 168 19.06 -9.73 5.92
N GLY A 169 18.78 -8.45 6.26
CA GLY A 169 19.83 -7.42 6.43
C GLY A 169 20.50 -6.98 5.13
N ARG A 170 20.03 -7.44 3.98
CA ARG A 170 20.60 -7.12 2.66
C ARG A 170 19.49 -6.93 1.63
N LEU A 171 19.84 -6.33 0.48
CA LEU A 171 18.97 -6.22 -0.68
C LEU A 171 19.32 -7.31 -1.69
N ASP A 172 18.32 -7.83 -2.42
CA ASP A 172 18.45 -8.85 -3.44
C ASP A 172 17.46 -8.58 -4.58
N TRP A 173 17.47 -9.38 -5.65
CA TRP A 173 16.61 -9.19 -6.82
C TRP A 173 15.11 -9.39 -6.58
N PRO A 174 14.64 -10.43 -5.85
CA PRO A 174 13.21 -10.65 -5.68
C PRO A 174 12.45 -9.46 -5.08
N PRO A 175 12.92 -8.80 -4.00
CA PRO A 175 12.22 -7.64 -3.46
C PRO A 175 12.20 -6.44 -4.41
N LEU A 176 13.19 -6.30 -5.32
CA LEU A 176 13.18 -5.25 -6.34
C LEU A 176 12.11 -5.51 -7.41
N ILE A 177 11.95 -6.77 -7.82
CA ILE A 177 10.89 -7.17 -8.76
C ILE A 177 9.52 -7.02 -8.09
N MET A 178 9.38 -7.43 -6.82
CA MET A 178 8.16 -7.20 -6.04
C MET A 178 7.84 -5.70 -5.93
N PHE A 179 8.86 -4.85 -5.72
CA PHE A 179 8.70 -3.40 -5.71
C PHE A 179 8.13 -2.90 -7.04
N ALA A 180 8.69 -3.32 -8.17
CA ALA A 180 8.20 -2.93 -9.49
C ALA A 180 6.76 -3.42 -9.73
N ALA A 181 6.43 -4.65 -9.33
CA ALA A 181 5.10 -5.23 -9.44
C ALA A 181 4.08 -4.43 -8.61
N VAL A 182 4.37 -4.16 -7.34
CA VAL A 182 3.46 -3.46 -6.43
C VAL A 182 3.34 -1.98 -6.80
N LEU A 183 4.43 -1.32 -7.20
CA LEU A 183 4.41 0.07 -7.67
C LEU A 183 3.47 0.23 -8.85
N SER A 184 3.68 -0.57 -9.90
CA SER A 184 2.88 -0.46 -11.12
C SER A 184 1.44 -0.94 -10.92
N TRP A 185 1.21 -1.99 -10.14
CA TRP A 185 -0.14 -2.41 -9.76
C TRP A 185 -0.90 -1.30 -9.03
N THR A 186 -0.29 -0.72 -8.00
CA THR A 186 -0.91 0.34 -7.20
C THR A 186 -1.16 1.59 -8.02
N ALA A 187 -0.19 2.04 -8.82
CA ALA A 187 -0.36 3.20 -9.69
C ALA A 187 -1.50 2.98 -10.70
N GLY A 188 -1.59 1.79 -11.29
CA GLY A 188 -2.63 1.45 -12.25
C GLY A 188 -4.03 1.53 -11.66
N PHE A 189 -4.28 0.91 -10.51
CA PHE A 189 -5.59 0.97 -9.89
C PHE A 189 -5.92 2.35 -9.27
N ASP A 190 -4.91 3.10 -8.82
CA ASP A 190 -5.12 4.45 -8.29
C ASP A 190 -5.48 5.46 -9.38
N ILE A 191 -4.88 5.36 -10.58
CA ILE A 191 -5.28 6.14 -11.77
C ILE A 191 -6.73 5.85 -12.12
N LEU A 192 -7.12 4.57 -12.14
CA LEU A 192 -8.49 4.13 -12.41
C LEU A 192 -9.46 4.70 -11.36
N TYR A 193 -9.08 4.64 -10.08
CA TYR A 193 -9.87 5.18 -8.98
C TYR A 193 -10.01 6.70 -9.04
N ALA A 194 -8.95 7.42 -9.43
CA ALA A 194 -8.94 8.87 -9.56
C ALA A 194 -9.90 9.40 -10.65
N CYS A 195 -10.31 8.57 -11.61
CA CYS A 195 -11.33 8.96 -12.59
C CYS A 195 -12.65 9.40 -11.96
N GLN A 196 -12.98 8.96 -10.74
CA GLN A 196 -14.17 9.40 -10.01
C GLN A 196 -14.07 10.87 -9.55
N ASP A 197 -12.87 11.36 -9.33
CA ASP A 197 -12.61 12.71 -8.84
C ASP A 197 -12.32 13.70 -9.99
N TYR A 198 -12.43 13.27 -11.25
CA TYR A 198 -12.05 14.06 -12.44
C TYR A 198 -12.54 15.51 -12.41
N ALA A 199 -13.84 15.73 -12.19
CA ALA A 199 -14.43 17.07 -12.16
C ALA A 199 -13.91 17.88 -10.96
N SER A 200 -13.84 17.28 -9.78
CA SER A 200 -13.32 17.93 -8.56
C SER A 200 -11.84 18.23 -8.66
N ASP A 201 -11.04 17.35 -9.27
CA ASP A 201 -9.60 17.54 -9.43
C ASP A 201 -9.30 18.73 -10.34
N ILE A 202 -10.08 18.88 -11.43
CA ILE A 202 -9.96 20.06 -12.32
C ILE A 202 -10.33 21.35 -11.55
N GLU A 203 -11.47 21.37 -10.85
CA GLU A 203 -11.95 22.53 -10.11
C GLU A 203 -10.97 22.95 -9.01
N LEU A 204 -10.42 21.98 -8.27
CA LEU A 204 -9.51 22.18 -7.16
C LEU A 204 -8.03 22.29 -7.60
N ARG A 205 -7.73 22.20 -8.88
CA ARG A 205 -6.38 22.19 -9.46
C ARG A 205 -5.48 21.12 -8.83
N VAL A 206 -6.04 19.95 -8.60
CA VAL A 206 -5.29 18.77 -8.16
C VAL A 206 -4.69 18.10 -9.38
N HIS A 207 -3.40 17.78 -9.31
CA HIS A 207 -2.71 17.11 -10.40
C HIS A 207 -2.97 15.60 -10.28
N SER A 208 -3.72 15.06 -11.25
CA SER A 208 -3.91 13.62 -11.44
C SER A 208 -3.83 13.29 -12.93
N VAL A 209 -3.54 12.03 -13.25
CA VAL A 209 -3.50 11.58 -14.67
C VAL A 209 -4.85 11.83 -15.36
N PRO A 210 -6.02 11.51 -14.74
CA PRO A 210 -7.31 11.86 -15.35
C PRO A 210 -7.50 13.35 -15.53
N ALA A 211 -7.15 14.19 -14.55
CA ALA A 211 -7.32 15.65 -14.64
C ALA A 211 -6.50 16.25 -15.80
N ARG A 212 -5.31 15.69 -16.06
CA ARG A 212 -4.41 16.16 -17.12
C ARG A 212 -4.79 15.67 -18.51
N LEU A 213 -5.12 14.38 -18.64
CA LEU A 213 -5.27 13.71 -19.94
C LEU A 213 -6.72 13.46 -20.32
N GLY A 214 -7.67 13.60 -19.39
CA GLY A 214 -9.04 13.12 -19.54
C GLY A 214 -9.18 11.65 -19.16
N ILE A 215 -10.43 11.21 -18.91
CA ILE A 215 -10.73 9.86 -18.40
C ILE A 215 -10.30 8.77 -19.40
N GLY A 216 -10.63 8.92 -20.69
CA GLY A 216 -10.32 7.91 -21.71
C GLY A 216 -8.81 7.58 -21.80
N PRO A 217 -7.94 8.55 -22.07
CA PRO A 217 -6.49 8.34 -22.07
C PRO A 217 -5.94 7.85 -20.72
N ALA A 218 -6.48 8.32 -19.58
CA ALA A 218 -6.06 7.88 -18.26
C ALA A 218 -6.30 6.37 -18.06
N LEU A 219 -7.41 5.83 -18.55
CA LEU A 219 -7.66 4.38 -18.53
C LEU A 219 -6.63 3.59 -19.36
N TRP A 220 -6.13 4.15 -20.48
CA TRP A 220 -5.06 3.52 -21.24
C TRP A 220 -3.72 3.56 -20.52
N VAL A 221 -3.40 4.67 -19.83
CA VAL A 221 -2.22 4.73 -18.95
C VAL A 221 -2.31 3.69 -17.83
N SER A 222 -3.48 3.56 -17.19
CA SER A 222 -3.74 2.53 -16.18
C SER A 222 -3.51 1.11 -16.74
N ARG A 223 -4.03 0.80 -17.94
CA ARG A 223 -3.82 -0.51 -18.61
C ARG A 223 -2.35 -0.80 -18.87
N GLY A 224 -1.62 0.17 -19.42
CA GLY A 224 -0.18 0.04 -19.66
C GLY A 224 0.59 -0.19 -18.36
N THR A 225 0.22 0.51 -17.30
CA THR A 225 0.81 0.36 -15.98
C THR A 225 0.52 -1.02 -15.37
N HIS A 226 -0.70 -1.54 -15.50
CA HIS A 226 -1.07 -2.91 -15.09
C HIS A 226 -0.37 -3.99 -15.93
N PHE A 227 -0.11 -3.73 -17.21
CA PHE A 227 0.68 -4.62 -18.04
C PHE A 227 2.12 -4.76 -17.50
N VAL A 228 2.74 -3.65 -17.08
CA VAL A 228 4.06 -3.69 -16.40
C VAL A 228 4.01 -4.50 -15.13
N SER A 229 2.94 -4.35 -14.33
CA SER A 229 2.74 -5.17 -13.12
C SER A 229 2.64 -6.66 -13.44
N ALA A 230 1.82 -7.02 -14.44
CA ALA A 230 1.68 -8.42 -14.88
C ALA A 230 3.03 -9.00 -15.34
N ALA A 231 3.80 -8.24 -16.12
CA ALA A 231 5.14 -8.64 -16.55
C ALA A 231 6.10 -8.85 -15.36
N ALA A 232 6.06 -7.96 -14.36
CA ALA A 232 6.87 -8.09 -13.15
C ALA A 232 6.46 -9.30 -12.30
N ILE A 233 5.16 -9.62 -12.19
CA ILE A 233 4.65 -10.83 -11.51
C ILE A 233 5.18 -12.09 -12.22
N VAL A 234 5.13 -12.15 -13.54
CA VAL A 234 5.69 -13.26 -14.31
C VAL A 234 7.19 -13.35 -14.13
N LEU A 235 7.90 -12.23 -14.25
CA LEU A 235 9.35 -12.17 -14.05
C LEU A 235 9.75 -12.69 -12.67
N LEU A 236 9.03 -12.30 -11.63
CA LEU A 236 9.27 -12.77 -10.26
C LEU A 236 9.17 -14.31 -10.18
N GLY A 237 8.15 -14.90 -10.80
CA GLY A 237 8.00 -16.37 -10.83
C GLY A 237 9.12 -17.08 -11.59
N VAL A 238 9.55 -16.53 -12.72
CA VAL A 238 10.60 -17.16 -13.54
C VAL A 238 11.99 -17.03 -12.91
N THR A 239 12.26 -15.93 -12.21
CA THR A 239 13.59 -15.64 -11.63
C THR A 239 13.76 -16.11 -10.19
N THR A 240 12.70 -16.67 -9.57
CA THR A 240 12.69 -17.09 -8.17
C THR A 240 12.46 -18.60 -8.11
N PRO A 241 13.53 -19.43 -7.99
CA PRO A 241 13.43 -20.89 -8.03
C PRO A 241 12.55 -21.52 -6.95
N GLU A 242 12.31 -20.80 -5.86
CA GLU A 242 11.44 -21.21 -4.75
C GLU A 242 9.95 -21.16 -5.11
N PHE A 243 9.59 -20.54 -6.24
CA PHE A 243 8.22 -20.53 -6.75
C PHE A 243 7.99 -21.67 -7.75
N GLY A 244 6.95 -22.44 -7.50
CA GLY A 244 6.50 -23.52 -8.36
C GLY A 244 5.09 -23.27 -8.92
N TRP A 245 4.29 -24.33 -8.99
CA TRP A 245 2.98 -24.28 -9.65
C TRP A 245 1.91 -23.53 -8.86
N LEU A 246 1.99 -23.47 -7.52
CA LEU A 246 1.03 -22.69 -6.72
C LEU A 246 1.18 -21.20 -6.99
N TYR A 247 2.43 -20.71 -7.01
CA TYR A 247 2.70 -19.33 -7.42
C TYR A 247 2.22 -19.06 -8.85
N ALA A 248 2.49 -19.99 -9.78
CA ALA A 248 2.06 -19.84 -11.18
C ALA A 248 0.53 -19.72 -11.30
N ILE A 249 -0.25 -20.51 -10.55
CA ILE A 249 -1.71 -20.37 -10.49
C ILE A 249 -2.10 -18.99 -9.92
N GLY A 250 -1.47 -18.55 -8.81
CA GLY A 250 -1.71 -17.25 -8.22
C GLY A 250 -1.41 -16.10 -9.18
N ALA A 251 -0.29 -16.19 -9.91
CA ALA A 251 0.11 -15.22 -10.92
C ALA A 251 -0.89 -15.17 -12.09
N ALA A 252 -1.25 -16.31 -12.66
CA ALA A 252 -2.23 -16.39 -13.75
C ALA A 252 -3.60 -15.83 -13.34
N ALA A 253 -4.08 -16.20 -12.15
CA ALA A 253 -5.34 -15.69 -11.61
C ALA A 253 -5.27 -14.17 -11.34
N SER A 254 -4.15 -13.66 -10.81
CA SER A 254 -3.95 -12.23 -10.59
C SER A 254 -3.97 -11.45 -11.91
N ILE A 255 -3.29 -11.94 -12.95
CA ILE A 255 -3.29 -11.34 -14.28
C ILE A 255 -4.70 -11.34 -14.91
N ALA A 256 -5.44 -12.43 -14.76
CA ALA A 256 -6.83 -12.51 -15.21
C ALA A 256 -7.72 -11.50 -14.47
N LEU A 257 -7.54 -11.35 -13.14
CA LEU A 257 -8.26 -10.36 -12.34
C LEU A 257 -7.91 -8.93 -12.73
N LEU A 258 -6.65 -8.61 -13.06
CA LEU A 258 -6.26 -7.31 -13.60
C LEU A 258 -6.98 -7.02 -14.93
N ALA A 259 -7.08 -8.01 -15.82
CA ALA A 259 -7.81 -7.87 -17.08
C ALA A 259 -9.32 -7.63 -16.83
N ILE A 260 -9.91 -8.35 -15.88
CA ILE A 260 -11.31 -8.17 -15.48
C ILE A 260 -11.51 -6.75 -14.92
N GLU A 261 -10.65 -6.30 -14.00
CA GLU A 261 -10.69 -4.95 -13.43
C GLU A 261 -10.72 -3.89 -14.52
N GLN A 262 -9.80 -3.98 -15.49
CA GLN A 262 -9.71 -3.06 -16.61
C GLN A 262 -10.91 -3.12 -17.56
N SER A 263 -11.61 -4.23 -17.62
CA SER A 263 -12.84 -4.39 -18.44
C SER A 263 -14.08 -3.79 -17.77
N MET A 264 -14.07 -3.71 -16.42
CA MET A 264 -15.22 -3.25 -15.63
C MET A 264 -15.43 -1.73 -15.70
N VAL A 265 -14.38 -0.96 -16.02
CA VAL A 265 -14.42 0.50 -15.99
C VAL A 265 -14.28 1.05 -17.41
N ARG A 266 -15.22 1.92 -17.79
CA ARG A 266 -15.25 2.60 -19.10
C ARG A 266 -15.32 4.10 -18.89
N ALA A 267 -14.84 4.88 -19.86
CA ALA A 267 -14.88 6.34 -19.76
C ALA A 267 -16.33 6.89 -19.64
N THR A 268 -17.30 6.14 -20.14
CA THR A 268 -18.74 6.46 -20.08
C THR A 268 -19.45 5.86 -18.87
N ASP A 269 -18.82 4.94 -18.15
CA ASP A 269 -19.42 4.27 -16.98
C ASP A 269 -18.36 3.98 -15.90
N LEU A 270 -18.40 4.76 -14.84
CA LEU A 270 -17.52 4.66 -13.66
C LEU A 270 -18.21 3.98 -12.48
N SER A 271 -19.42 3.46 -12.63
CA SER A 271 -20.22 2.89 -11.51
C SER A 271 -19.53 1.74 -10.79
N LYS A 272 -18.69 0.96 -11.47
CA LYS A 272 -18.00 -0.20 -10.93
C LYS A 272 -16.61 0.08 -10.38
N VAL A 273 -16.14 1.34 -10.40
CA VAL A 273 -14.78 1.70 -9.96
C VAL A 273 -14.50 1.27 -8.51
N ASN A 274 -15.47 1.40 -7.61
CA ASN A 274 -15.29 0.98 -6.21
C ASN A 274 -15.10 -0.54 -6.07
N VAL A 275 -15.84 -1.34 -6.84
CA VAL A 275 -15.69 -2.81 -6.83
C VAL A 275 -14.35 -3.20 -7.43
N ALA A 276 -13.98 -2.60 -8.56
CA ALA A 276 -12.68 -2.77 -9.19
C ALA A 276 -11.55 -2.48 -8.20
N PHE A 277 -11.56 -1.29 -7.59
CA PHE A 277 -10.52 -0.86 -6.67
C PHE A 277 -10.42 -1.71 -5.39
N PHE A 278 -11.54 -1.97 -4.69
CA PHE A 278 -11.47 -2.60 -3.37
C PHE A 278 -11.50 -4.12 -3.42
N THR A 279 -12.42 -4.68 -4.19
CA THR A 279 -12.66 -6.13 -4.18
C THR A 279 -11.61 -6.86 -4.99
N ILE A 280 -11.41 -6.45 -6.25
CA ILE A 280 -10.48 -7.14 -7.14
C ILE A 280 -9.04 -7.06 -6.60
N ASN A 281 -8.59 -5.87 -6.23
CA ASN A 281 -7.23 -5.69 -5.73
C ASN A 281 -6.98 -6.35 -4.37
N GLY A 282 -8.00 -6.42 -3.50
CA GLY A 282 -7.95 -7.19 -2.27
C GLY A 282 -7.75 -8.69 -2.54
N ILE A 283 -8.49 -9.24 -3.50
CA ILE A 283 -8.36 -10.65 -3.90
C ILE A 283 -6.98 -10.92 -4.52
N ILE A 284 -6.51 -10.08 -5.44
CA ILE A 284 -5.19 -10.21 -6.07
C ILE A 284 -4.10 -10.32 -5.00
N SER A 285 -4.06 -9.38 -4.06
CA SER A 285 -3.01 -9.36 -3.05
C SER A 285 -3.03 -10.60 -2.15
N VAL A 286 -4.21 -10.97 -1.64
CA VAL A 286 -4.36 -12.14 -0.76
C VAL A 286 -4.03 -13.43 -1.51
N LEU A 287 -4.57 -13.59 -2.73
CA LEU A 287 -4.39 -14.80 -3.53
C LEU A 287 -2.90 -15.01 -3.87
N LEU A 288 -2.25 -14.01 -4.47
CA LEU A 288 -0.85 -14.13 -4.88
C LEU A 288 0.07 -14.29 -3.67
N GLY A 289 -0.14 -13.48 -2.61
CA GLY A 289 0.65 -13.60 -1.39
C GLY A 289 0.50 -14.95 -0.71
N SER A 290 -0.72 -15.45 -0.56
CA SER A 290 -0.97 -16.73 0.11
C SER A 290 -0.43 -17.91 -0.69
N LEU A 291 -0.71 -17.98 -2.01
CA LEU A 291 -0.23 -19.09 -2.85
C LEU A 291 1.30 -19.07 -2.99
N GLY A 292 1.91 -17.88 -3.08
CA GLY A 292 3.37 -17.75 -3.08
C GLY A 292 4.01 -18.22 -1.77
N ILE A 293 3.42 -17.85 -0.62
CA ILE A 293 3.89 -18.31 0.70
C ILE A 293 3.74 -19.84 0.81
N LEU A 294 2.59 -20.38 0.44
CA LEU A 294 2.36 -21.84 0.49
C LEU A 294 3.32 -22.60 -0.41
N ASP A 295 3.68 -22.03 -1.56
CA ASP A 295 4.63 -22.67 -2.47
C ASP A 295 6.04 -22.73 -1.86
N ILE A 296 6.52 -21.63 -1.26
CA ILE A 296 7.81 -21.58 -0.56
C ILE A 296 7.86 -22.59 0.60
N LEU A 297 6.78 -22.71 1.37
CA LEU A 297 6.73 -23.61 2.54
C LEU A 297 6.65 -25.10 2.18
N ARG A 298 6.41 -25.44 0.92
CA ARG A 298 6.38 -26.83 0.42
C ARG A 298 7.76 -27.33 -0.03
N HIS A 299 8.66 -26.42 -0.32
CA HIS A 299 10.06 -26.71 -0.69
C HIS A 299 10.98 -26.66 0.52
#